data_55f5d2af887f637530259499176cee50
#
_entry.id   55f5d2af887f637530259499176cee50
#
_cell.length_a   1.000
_cell.length_b   1.000
_cell.length_c   1.000
_cell.angle_alpha   90.00
_cell.angle_beta   90.00
_cell.angle_gamma   90.00
#
_symmetry.space_group_name_H-M   'P 1'
#
loop_
_entity.id
_entity.type
_entity.pdbx_description
1 polymer ?
#
loop_
_entity_poly.entity_id
_entity_poly.type
_entity_poly.pdbx_seq_one_letter_code
_entity_poly.pdbx_strand_id
1 'polypeptide(L)'
;MKRIITTIVLVVLVLTLAGCGNNIVSKSIEEAKVAIENKDYEKALASLELALDKDSDNKEAKQLYSIVEDYQKAKGLMEENNTDEAEKVLDGIDAEYVNYAIKEDVDSLKLQIKEKIKSVELINSNLKKLLTLVDEKNYDEANALVEEINKSSLNDEQKNSVNELKTRIDSEVAEIETQKKAEEDAPVAEEAGKAEEQVVKKEEEGNQPPNTKEKAVELVRKYLTDNGEYIPGVIAVDSENSTEYIVHCYDDMGTHTATSGWYYVNKSTGKVTSMF
;
A
#
# COMPACT_ATOMS: atom_id res chain seq x y z
N MET A 1 78.65 0.30 -13.97
CA MET A 1 78.01 -0.96 -13.50
C MET A 1 77.18 -0.74 -12.21
N LYS A 2 77.70 -0.11 -11.14
CA LYS A 2 76.91 0.10 -9.90
C LYS A 2 75.57 0.85 -10.09
N ARG A 3 75.50 1.87 -10.95
CA ARG A 3 74.24 2.65 -11.20
C ARG A 3 73.20 1.87 -12.00
N ILE A 4 73.63 0.97 -12.89
CA ILE A 4 72.71 0.12 -13.64
C ILE A 4 72.12 -0.98 -12.77
N ILE A 5 72.89 -1.54 -11.84
CA ILE A 5 72.42 -2.53 -10.88
C ILE A 5 71.42 -1.92 -9.92
N THR A 6 71.63 -0.67 -9.46
CA THR A 6 70.68 0.05 -8.58
C THR A 6 69.36 0.32 -9.27
N THR A 7 69.34 0.66 -10.56
CA THR A 7 68.11 0.91 -11.33
C THR A 7 67.35 -0.40 -11.60
N ILE A 8 68.02 -1.48 -11.87
CA ILE A 8 67.38 -2.82 -12.07
C ILE A 8 66.76 -3.31 -10.75
N VAL A 9 67.44 -3.13 -9.62
CA VAL A 9 66.91 -3.53 -8.30
C VAL A 9 65.68 -2.70 -7.95
N LEU A 10 65.66 -1.38 -8.27
CA LEU A 10 64.49 -0.51 -7.99
C LEU A 10 63.30 -0.90 -8.88
N VAL A 11 63.52 -1.21 -10.17
CA VAL A 11 62.46 -1.66 -11.10
C VAL A 11 61.89 -3.02 -10.68
N VAL A 12 62.72 -3.95 -10.23
CA VAL A 12 62.24 -5.27 -9.74
C VAL A 12 61.45 -5.10 -8.43
N LEU A 13 61.85 -4.18 -7.56
CA LEU A 13 61.11 -3.92 -6.30
C LEU A 13 59.73 -3.32 -6.56
N VAL A 14 59.57 -2.44 -7.58
CA VAL A 14 58.30 -1.84 -7.95
C VAL A 14 57.37 -2.90 -8.62
N LEU A 15 57.93 -3.86 -9.39
CA LEU A 15 57.15 -4.91 -10.03
C LEU A 15 56.63 -5.96 -9.02
N THR A 16 57.31 -6.17 -7.90
CA THR A 16 56.86 -7.09 -6.84
C THR A 16 55.74 -6.50 -5.99
N LEU A 17 55.62 -5.18 -5.88
CA LEU A 17 54.50 -4.52 -5.18
C LEU A 17 53.21 -4.54 -5.99
N ALA A 18 53.29 -4.50 -7.34
CA ALA A 18 52.10 -4.62 -8.20
C ALA A 18 51.54 -6.07 -8.26
N GLY A 19 52.38 -7.08 -8.03
CA GLY A 19 51.94 -8.49 -8.07
C GLY A 19 51.20 -8.96 -6.80
N CYS A 20 51.42 -8.32 -5.65
CA CYS A 20 50.71 -8.68 -4.41
C CYS A 20 49.27 -8.12 -4.35
N GLY A 21 49.00 -6.97 -4.99
CA GLY A 21 47.67 -6.36 -5.00
C GLY A 21 46.65 -7.21 -5.76
N ASN A 22 46.99 -7.66 -6.97
CA ASN A 22 46.12 -8.48 -7.80
C ASN A 22 45.77 -9.84 -7.16
N ASN A 23 46.68 -10.41 -6.40
CA ASN A 23 46.42 -11.66 -5.69
C ASN A 23 45.41 -11.49 -4.54
N ILE A 24 45.45 -10.37 -3.82
CA ILE A 24 44.50 -10.08 -2.75
C ILE A 24 43.12 -9.85 -3.34
N VAL A 25 43.00 -9.04 -4.40
CA VAL A 25 41.73 -8.76 -5.08
C VAL A 25 41.06 -10.06 -5.54
N SER A 26 41.75 -10.87 -6.32
CA SER A 26 41.21 -12.14 -6.83
C SER A 26 40.82 -13.10 -5.69
N LYS A 27 41.63 -13.17 -4.62
CA LYS A 27 41.33 -14.01 -3.47
C LYS A 27 40.10 -13.53 -2.72
N SER A 28 39.94 -12.22 -2.52
CA SER A 28 38.78 -11.64 -1.85
C SER A 28 37.50 -11.86 -2.66
N ILE A 29 37.55 -11.75 -3.99
CA ILE A 29 36.39 -12.06 -4.86
C ILE A 29 36.02 -13.54 -4.76
N GLU A 30 36.99 -14.45 -4.76
CA GLU A 30 36.70 -15.88 -4.59
C GLU A 30 36.13 -16.20 -3.19
N GLU A 31 36.66 -15.57 -2.13
CA GLU A 31 36.09 -15.68 -0.77
C GLU A 31 34.64 -15.18 -0.73
N ALA A 32 34.33 -14.08 -1.43
CA ALA A 32 32.96 -13.56 -1.56
C ALA A 32 32.05 -14.55 -2.29
N LYS A 33 32.49 -15.15 -3.40
CA LYS A 33 31.69 -16.16 -4.12
C LYS A 33 31.38 -17.37 -3.25
N VAL A 34 32.37 -17.87 -2.52
CA VAL A 34 32.18 -18.97 -1.55
C VAL A 34 31.21 -18.56 -0.43
N ALA A 35 31.29 -17.32 0.05
CA ALA A 35 30.34 -16.80 1.05
C ALA A 35 28.92 -16.72 0.49
N ILE A 36 28.75 -16.30 -0.77
CA ILE A 36 27.44 -16.29 -1.47
C ILE A 36 26.89 -17.72 -1.59
N GLU A 37 27.71 -18.70 -1.99
CA GLU A 37 27.30 -20.10 -2.05
C GLU A 37 26.81 -20.64 -0.70
N ASN A 38 27.41 -20.17 0.40
CA ASN A 38 27.02 -20.51 1.75
C ASN A 38 25.90 -19.61 2.32
N LYS A 39 25.37 -18.68 1.53
CA LYS A 39 24.36 -17.68 1.93
C LYS A 39 24.81 -16.74 3.06
N ASP A 40 26.12 -16.59 3.24
CA ASP A 40 26.75 -15.65 4.20
C ASP A 40 27.00 -14.31 3.48
N TYR A 41 25.93 -13.58 3.26
CA TYR A 41 25.94 -12.35 2.47
C TYR A 41 26.72 -11.22 3.13
N GLU A 42 26.71 -11.15 4.46
CA GLU A 42 27.51 -10.17 5.21
C GLU A 42 29.00 -10.38 4.97
N LYS A 43 29.44 -11.65 5.04
CA LYS A 43 30.82 -12.00 4.76
C LYS A 43 31.17 -11.76 3.29
N ALA A 44 30.22 -12.02 2.37
CA ALA A 44 30.41 -11.73 0.96
C ALA A 44 30.67 -10.24 0.72
N LEU A 45 29.82 -9.37 1.29
CA LEU A 45 30.00 -7.91 1.19
C LEU A 45 31.34 -7.47 1.77
N ALA A 46 31.72 -7.93 2.98
CA ALA A 46 33.00 -7.58 3.59
C ALA A 46 34.21 -8.02 2.72
N SER A 47 34.13 -9.19 2.08
CA SER A 47 35.18 -9.66 1.17
C SER A 47 35.26 -8.82 -0.10
N LEU A 48 34.11 -8.41 -0.65
CA LEU A 48 34.02 -7.53 -1.82
C LEU A 48 34.51 -6.11 -1.53
N GLU A 49 34.20 -5.58 -0.34
CA GLU A 49 34.76 -4.31 0.13
C GLU A 49 36.28 -4.35 0.20
N LEU A 50 36.85 -5.44 0.73
CA LEU A 50 38.31 -5.64 0.75
C LEU A 50 38.91 -5.68 -0.66
N ALA A 51 38.22 -6.31 -1.63
CA ALA A 51 38.65 -6.29 -3.01
C ALA A 51 38.63 -4.88 -3.60
N LEU A 52 37.55 -4.12 -3.37
CA LEU A 52 37.37 -2.74 -3.85
C LEU A 52 38.30 -1.74 -3.18
N ASP A 53 38.68 -1.96 -1.93
CA ASP A 53 39.75 -1.17 -1.26
C ASP A 53 41.10 -1.28 -1.97
N LYS A 54 41.40 -2.40 -2.58
CA LYS A 54 42.67 -2.67 -3.29
C LYS A 54 42.59 -2.32 -4.77
N ASP A 55 41.44 -2.49 -5.38
CA ASP A 55 41.16 -2.14 -6.78
C ASP A 55 39.73 -1.60 -6.88
N SER A 56 39.60 -0.27 -6.67
CA SER A 56 38.30 0.41 -6.67
C SER A 56 37.59 0.37 -8.03
N ASP A 57 38.27 0.01 -9.10
CA ASP A 57 37.72 -0.08 -10.47
C ASP A 57 37.45 -1.52 -10.94
N ASN A 58 37.62 -2.49 -10.04
CA ASN A 58 37.35 -3.89 -10.35
C ASN A 58 35.87 -4.10 -10.68
N LYS A 59 35.60 -4.42 -11.92
CA LYS A 59 34.23 -4.54 -12.42
C LYS A 59 33.45 -5.70 -11.78
N GLU A 60 34.11 -6.84 -11.61
CA GLU A 60 33.47 -8.02 -11.02
C GLU A 60 33.12 -7.80 -9.56
N ALA A 61 34.05 -7.21 -8.78
CA ALA A 61 33.80 -6.88 -7.39
C ALA A 61 32.64 -5.86 -7.22
N LYS A 62 32.62 -4.81 -8.05
CA LYS A 62 31.50 -3.83 -8.06
C LYS A 62 30.16 -4.48 -8.37
N GLN A 63 30.12 -5.32 -9.38
CA GLN A 63 28.91 -5.98 -9.82
C GLN A 63 28.39 -6.95 -8.76
N LEU A 64 29.23 -7.82 -8.22
CA LEU A 64 28.85 -8.73 -7.14
C LEU A 64 28.43 -7.98 -5.88
N TYR A 65 29.12 -6.89 -5.53
CA TYR A 65 28.77 -6.06 -4.39
C TYR A 65 27.36 -5.48 -4.55
N SER A 66 27.08 -4.84 -5.69
CA SER A 66 25.75 -4.28 -5.97
C SER A 66 24.65 -5.35 -5.91
N ILE A 67 24.88 -6.52 -6.53
CA ILE A 67 23.90 -7.61 -6.53
C ILE A 67 23.60 -8.09 -5.10
N VAL A 68 24.63 -8.31 -4.28
CA VAL A 68 24.45 -8.81 -2.91
C VAL A 68 23.81 -7.73 -2.02
N GLU A 69 24.23 -6.46 -2.17
CA GLU A 69 23.68 -5.33 -1.45
C GLU A 69 22.19 -5.14 -1.76
N ASP A 70 21.82 -5.13 -3.05
CA ASP A 70 20.42 -4.99 -3.49
C ASP A 70 19.55 -6.14 -2.98
N TYR A 71 20.06 -7.38 -3.02
CA TYR A 71 19.35 -8.53 -2.45
C TYR A 71 19.12 -8.38 -0.95
N GLN A 72 20.16 -8.03 -0.18
CA GLN A 72 20.04 -7.83 1.26
C GLN A 72 19.09 -6.67 1.61
N LYS A 73 19.17 -5.57 0.86
CA LYS A 73 18.26 -4.43 1.00
C LYS A 73 16.80 -4.83 0.76
N ALA A 74 16.53 -5.53 -0.34
CA ALA A 74 15.19 -5.99 -0.65
C ALA A 74 14.66 -6.96 0.40
N LYS A 75 15.50 -7.85 0.92
CA LYS A 75 15.15 -8.77 2.00
C LYS A 75 14.78 -8.02 3.28
N GLY A 76 15.57 -7.02 3.67
CA GLY A 76 15.27 -6.17 4.83
C GLY A 76 13.94 -5.41 4.67
N LEU A 77 13.68 -4.84 3.49
CA LEU A 77 12.42 -4.18 3.18
C LEU A 77 11.21 -5.13 3.28
N MET A 78 11.37 -6.39 2.87
CA MET A 78 10.33 -7.41 3.05
C MET A 78 10.05 -7.73 4.52
N GLU A 79 11.09 -7.79 5.36
CA GLU A 79 10.96 -7.98 6.81
C GLU A 79 10.23 -6.81 7.47
N GLU A 80 10.42 -5.59 6.95
CA GLU A 80 9.72 -4.36 7.36
C GLU A 80 8.30 -4.23 6.76
N ASN A 81 7.83 -5.21 5.98
CA ASN A 81 6.58 -5.16 5.21
C ASN A 81 6.51 -4.05 4.14
N ASN A 82 7.64 -3.47 3.76
CA ASN A 82 7.73 -2.49 2.68
C ASN A 82 7.92 -3.18 1.32
N THR A 83 6.86 -3.88 0.90
CA THR A 83 6.88 -4.80 -0.26
C THR A 83 7.10 -4.06 -1.58
N ASP A 84 6.50 -2.88 -1.74
CA ASP A 84 6.59 -2.11 -2.98
C ASP A 84 8.02 -1.59 -3.23
N GLU A 85 8.73 -1.20 -2.17
CA GLU A 85 10.10 -0.76 -2.27
C GLU A 85 11.05 -1.95 -2.47
N ALA A 86 10.75 -3.10 -1.85
CA ALA A 86 11.48 -4.33 -2.08
C ALA A 86 11.38 -4.78 -3.56
N GLU A 87 10.19 -4.69 -4.18
CA GLU A 87 10.00 -4.97 -5.60
C GLU A 87 10.87 -4.06 -6.47
N LYS A 88 10.82 -2.76 -6.25
CA LYS A 88 11.62 -1.78 -7.00
C LYS A 88 13.12 -2.04 -6.92
N VAL A 89 13.62 -2.41 -5.74
CA VAL A 89 15.03 -2.75 -5.56
C VAL A 89 15.39 -3.97 -6.39
N LEU A 90 14.60 -5.06 -6.33
CA LEU A 90 14.89 -6.27 -7.10
C LEU A 90 14.64 -6.13 -8.60
N ASP A 91 13.75 -5.25 -9.02
CA ASP A 91 13.58 -4.95 -10.46
C ASP A 91 14.78 -4.19 -11.02
N GLY A 92 15.47 -3.42 -10.17
CA GLY A 92 16.71 -2.72 -10.52
C GLY A 92 17.99 -3.55 -10.37
N ILE A 93 17.93 -4.78 -9.84
CA ILE A 93 19.11 -5.61 -9.61
C ILE A 93 19.84 -5.92 -10.93
N ASP A 94 21.17 -5.90 -10.90
CA ASP A 94 21.98 -6.19 -12.08
C ASP A 94 21.62 -7.58 -12.65
N ALA A 95 21.28 -7.63 -13.95
CA ALA A 95 20.79 -8.83 -14.62
C ALA A 95 21.80 -10.01 -14.60
N GLU A 96 23.09 -9.71 -14.41
CA GLU A 96 24.13 -10.74 -14.30
C GLU A 96 24.03 -11.58 -13.02
N TYR A 97 23.12 -11.23 -12.07
CA TYR A 97 22.87 -12.06 -10.89
C TYR A 97 22.57 -13.52 -11.25
N VAL A 98 22.02 -13.76 -12.45
CA VAL A 98 21.70 -15.11 -12.95
C VAL A 98 22.91 -16.01 -13.14
N ASN A 99 24.11 -15.43 -13.23
CA ASN A 99 25.37 -16.12 -13.41
C ASN A 99 26.06 -16.50 -12.08
N TYR A 100 25.48 -16.10 -10.95
CA TYR A 100 26.06 -16.33 -9.62
C TYR A 100 25.16 -17.22 -8.76
N ALA A 101 25.73 -17.81 -7.72
CA ALA A 101 25.01 -18.71 -6.80
C ALA A 101 23.82 -18.04 -6.06
N ILE A 102 23.79 -16.71 -5.98
CA ILE A 102 22.69 -15.93 -5.40
C ILE A 102 21.38 -16.01 -6.22
N LYS A 103 21.44 -16.50 -7.46
CA LYS A 103 20.30 -16.55 -8.38
C LYS A 103 19.04 -17.12 -7.76
N GLU A 104 19.16 -18.29 -7.14
CA GLU A 104 17.99 -18.96 -6.55
C GLU A 104 17.35 -18.14 -5.43
N ASP A 105 18.16 -17.45 -4.64
CA ASP A 105 17.68 -16.62 -3.52
C ASP A 105 17.01 -15.34 -4.02
N VAL A 106 17.57 -14.70 -5.06
CA VAL A 106 16.95 -13.55 -5.72
C VAL A 106 15.62 -13.95 -6.37
N ASP A 107 15.59 -15.04 -7.13
CA ASP A 107 14.38 -15.52 -7.80
C ASP A 107 13.29 -15.91 -6.78
N SER A 108 13.69 -16.56 -5.67
CA SER A 108 12.78 -16.89 -4.57
C SER A 108 12.20 -15.65 -3.91
N LEU A 109 13.02 -14.64 -3.65
CA LEU A 109 12.56 -13.38 -3.03
C LEU A 109 11.63 -12.62 -3.98
N LYS A 110 11.93 -12.56 -5.27
CA LYS A 110 11.02 -11.99 -6.29
C LYS A 110 9.65 -12.69 -6.30
N LEU A 111 9.64 -14.02 -6.17
CA LEU A 111 8.38 -14.76 -6.10
C LEU A 111 7.60 -14.42 -4.81
N GLN A 112 8.27 -14.39 -3.66
CA GLN A 112 7.65 -14.03 -2.38
C GLN A 112 7.04 -12.63 -2.40
N ILE A 113 7.76 -11.65 -2.96
CA ILE A 113 7.27 -10.27 -3.14
C ILE A 113 6.00 -10.28 -3.98
N LYS A 114 6.03 -10.93 -5.14
CA LYS A 114 4.87 -11.01 -6.04
C LYS A 114 3.65 -11.67 -5.39
N GLU A 115 3.85 -12.72 -4.61
CA GLU A 115 2.78 -13.38 -3.85
C GLU A 115 2.23 -12.46 -2.76
N LYS A 116 3.10 -11.72 -2.07
CA LYS A 116 2.69 -10.74 -1.05
C LYS A 116 1.86 -9.60 -1.65
N ILE A 117 2.31 -9.03 -2.78
CA ILE A 117 1.56 -7.97 -3.50
C ILE A 117 0.17 -8.48 -3.88
N LYS A 118 0.07 -9.67 -4.50
CA LYS A 118 -1.23 -10.26 -4.85
C LYS A 118 -2.13 -10.47 -3.63
N SER A 119 -1.55 -10.89 -2.50
CA SER A 119 -2.30 -11.06 -1.26
C SER A 119 -2.86 -9.74 -0.76
N VAL A 120 -2.06 -8.67 -0.77
CA VAL A 120 -2.49 -7.32 -0.37
C VAL A 120 -3.58 -6.79 -1.31
N GLU A 121 -3.42 -6.95 -2.62
CA GLU A 121 -4.42 -6.56 -3.61
C GLU A 121 -5.76 -7.30 -3.40
N LEU A 122 -5.71 -8.62 -3.13
CA LEU A 122 -6.90 -9.40 -2.85
C LEU A 122 -7.61 -8.92 -1.58
N ILE A 123 -6.86 -8.67 -0.51
CA ILE A 123 -7.42 -8.15 0.75
C ILE A 123 -8.07 -6.78 0.50
N ASN A 124 -7.42 -5.87 -0.20
CA ASN A 124 -7.96 -4.55 -0.51
C ASN A 124 -9.23 -4.64 -1.39
N SER A 125 -9.25 -5.57 -2.34
CA SER A 125 -10.45 -5.86 -3.14
C SER A 125 -11.60 -6.39 -2.27
N ASN A 126 -11.31 -7.28 -1.33
CA ASN A 126 -12.29 -7.83 -0.39
C ASN A 126 -12.80 -6.75 0.59
N LEU A 127 -11.94 -5.84 1.06
CA LEU A 127 -12.36 -4.70 1.87
C LEU A 127 -13.31 -3.77 1.11
N LYS A 128 -13.03 -3.50 -0.16
CA LYS A 128 -13.95 -2.73 -1.01
C LYS A 128 -15.29 -3.43 -1.19
N LYS A 129 -15.28 -4.75 -1.41
CA LYS A 129 -16.52 -5.55 -1.50
C LYS A 129 -17.28 -5.55 -0.17
N LEU A 130 -16.56 -5.66 0.95
CA LEU A 130 -17.15 -5.60 2.29
C LEU A 130 -17.87 -4.28 2.52
N LEU A 131 -17.24 -3.15 2.17
CA LEU A 131 -17.87 -1.83 2.25
C LEU A 131 -19.16 -1.78 1.43
N THR A 132 -19.14 -2.29 0.20
CA THR A 132 -20.34 -2.34 -0.65
C THR A 132 -21.46 -3.17 0.00
N LEU A 133 -21.16 -4.35 0.55
CA LEU A 133 -22.14 -5.19 1.23
C LEU A 133 -22.77 -4.51 2.45
N VAL A 134 -21.95 -3.76 3.22
CA VAL A 134 -22.44 -2.97 4.36
C VAL A 134 -23.35 -1.84 3.89
N ASP A 135 -22.99 -1.13 2.82
CA ASP A 135 -23.79 -0.04 2.26
C ASP A 135 -25.13 -0.56 1.68
N GLU A 136 -25.14 -1.77 1.11
CA GLU A 136 -26.34 -2.48 0.62
C GLU A 136 -27.15 -3.15 1.75
N LYS A 137 -26.69 -3.06 3.00
CA LYS A 137 -27.31 -3.68 4.18
C LYS A 137 -27.37 -5.22 4.09
N ASN A 138 -26.49 -5.83 3.31
CA ASN A 138 -26.36 -7.28 3.19
C ASN A 138 -25.41 -7.81 4.28
N TYR A 139 -25.85 -7.74 5.55
CA TYR A 139 -25.01 -8.01 6.71
C TYR A 139 -24.61 -9.48 6.84
N ASP A 140 -25.39 -10.43 6.33
CA ASP A 140 -25.05 -11.85 6.39
C ASP A 140 -23.81 -12.14 5.52
N GLU A 141 -23.81 -11.67 4.27
CA GLU A 141 -22.65 -11.81 3.39
C GLU A 141 -21.47 -10.96 3.87
N ALA A 142 -21.72 -9.77 4.42
CA ALA A 142 -20.69 -8.91 4.98
C ALA A 142 -19.96 -9.61 6.14
N ASN A 143 -20.69 -10.22 7.08
CA ASN A 143 -20.10 -10.97 8.19
C ASN A 143 -19.29 -12.18 7.69
N ALA A 144 -19.79 -12.93 6.71
CA ALA A 144 -19.07 -14.04 6.10
C ALA A 144 -17.75 -13.57 5.45
N LEU A 145 -17.78 -12.42 4.78
CA LEU A 145 -16.58 -11.84 4.16
C LEU A 145 -15.59 -11.31 5.21
N VAL A 146 -16.05 -10.74 6.33
CA VAL A 146 -15.18 -10.38 7.48
C VAL A 146 -14.43 -11.60 8.00
N GLU A 147 -15.11 -12.73 8.16
CA GLU A 147 -14.47 -13.98 8.60
C GLU A 147 -13.44 -14.50 7.59
N GLU A 148 -13.71 -14.34 6.30
CA GLU A 148 -12.77 -14.72 5.23
C GLU A 148 -11.52 -13.82 5.26
N ILE A 149 -11.69 -12.51 5.31
CA ILE A 149 -10.59 -11.54 5.36
C ILE A 149 -9.70 -11.79 6.59
N ASN A 150 -10.28 -12.07 7.74
CA ASN A 150 -9.55 -12.32 8.98
C ASN A 150 -8.69 -13.60 8.97
N LYS A 151 -8.87 -14.50 8.01
CA LYS A 151 -7.97 -15.65 7.80
C LYS A 151 -6.67 -15.25 7.12
N SER A 152 -6.61 -14.07 6.53
CA SER A 152 -5.44 -13.54 5.85
C SER A 152 -4.51 -12.80 6.82
N SER A 153 -3.24 -12.66 6.42
CA SER A 153 -2.27 -11.86 7.18
C SER A 153 -2.48 -10.38 6.87
N LEU A 154 -3.22 -9.69 7.73
CA LEU A 154 -3.55 -8.28 7.58
C LEU A 154 -2.45 -7.39 8.16
N ASN A 155 -2.17 -6.27 7.50
CA ASN A 155 -1.43 -5.15 8.11
C ASN A 155 -2.34 -4.37 9.08
N ASP A 156 -1.76 -3.39 9.81
CA ASP A 156 -2.52 -2.68 10.83
C ASP A 156 -3.63 -1.78 10.26
N GLU A 157 -3.43 -1.20 9.08
CA GLU A 157 -4.45 -0.41 8.38
C GLU A 157 -5.63 -1.30 7.94
N GLN A 158 -5.35 -2.46 7.35
CA GLN A 158 -6.37 -3.42 6.97
C GLN A 158 -7.16 -3.97 8.16
N LYS A 159 -6.48 -4.25 9.29
CA LYS A 159 -7.14 -4.65 10.54
C LYS A 159 -8.09 -3.57 11.05
N ASN A 160 -7.64 -2.30 11.04
CA ASN A 160 -8.47 -1.17 11.45
C ASN A 160 -9.71 -1.05 10.55
N SER A 161 -9.54 -1.12 9.22
CA SER A 161 -10.64 -1.07 8.27
C SER A 161 -11.66 -2.20 8.48
N VAL A 162 -11.19 -3.42 8.70
CA VAL A 162 -12.10 -4.56 9.03
C VAL A 162 -12.86 -4.30 10.32
N ASN A 163 -12.17 -3.84 11.38
CA ASN A 163 -12.79 -3.59 12.68
C ASN A 163 -13.83 -2.46 12.62
N GLU A 164 -13.56 -1.40 11.89
CA GLU A 164 -14.50 -0.29 11.68
C GLU A 164 -15.75 -0.77 10.96
N LEU A 165 -15.60 -1.51 9.85
CA LEU A 165 -16.74 -2.04 9.11
C LEU A 165 -17.51 -3.06 9.95
N LYS A 166 -16.85 -3.92 10.72
CA LYS A 166 -17.52 -4.86 11.64
C LYS A 166 -18.31 -4.12 12.71
N THR A 167 -17.75 -3.08 13.31
CA THR A 167 -18.45 -2.25 14.31
C THR A 167 -19.68 -1.59 13.70
N ARG A 168 -19.58 -1.12 12.46
CA ARG A 168 -20.71 -0.55 11.73
C ARG A 168 -21.80 -1.60 11.48
N ILE A 169 -21.45 -2.80 11.02
CA ILE A 169 -22.39 -3.92 10.85
C ILE A 169 -23.13 -4.21 12.15
N ASP A 170 -22.40 -4.37 13.26
CA ASP A 170 -22.98 -4.74 14.54
C ASP A 170 -23.94 -3.67 15.07
N SER A 171 -23.61 -2.38 14.87
CA SER A 171 -24.47 -1.26 15.26
C SER A 171 -25.76 -1.21 14.43
N GLU A 172 -25.64 -1.30 13.09
CA GLU A 172 -26.79 -1.22 12.18
C GLU A 172 -27.74 -2.44 12.35
N VAL A 173 -27.19 -3.64 12.59
CA VAL A 173 -27.98 -4.85 12.91
C VAL A 173 -28.72 -4.67 14.23
N ALA A 174 -28.07 -4.17 15.28
CA ALA A 174 -28.71 -3.94 16.59
C ALA A 174 -29.83 -2.91 16.50
N GLU A 175 -29.68 -1.87 15.68
CA GLU A 175 -30.75 -0.88 15.44
C GLU A 175 -31.96 -1.51 14.75
N ILE A 176 -31.75 -2.37 13.75
CA ILE A 176 -32.82 -3.08 13.04
C ILE A 176 -33.58 -4.02 13.99
N GLU A 177 -32.85 -4.76 14.85
CA GLU A 177 -33.48 -5.65 15.83
C GLU A 177 -34.30 -4.85 16.87
N THR A 178 -33.81 -3.70 17.28
CA THR A 178 -34.53 -2.82 18.23
C THR A 178 -35.79 -2.26 17.60
N GLN A 179 -35.75 -1.84 16.34
CA GLN A 179 -36.91 -1.36 15.60
C GLN A 179 -37.96 -2.48 15.41
N LYS A 180 -37.56 -3.69 15.04
CA LYS A 180 -38.47 -4.84 14.91
C LYS A 180 -39.18 -5.17 16.21
N LYS A 181 -38.47 -5.17 17.34
CA LYS A 181 -39.07 -5.37 18.66
C LYS A 181 -40.08 -4.28 19.03
N ALA A 182 -39.78 -3.03 18.69
CA ALA A 182 -40.68 -1.91 18.96
C ALA A 182 -41.97 -1.98 18.10
N GLU A 183 -41.89 -2.55 16.89
CA GLU A 183 -43.04 -2.79 16.03
C GLU A 183 -43.87 -4.00 16.50
N GLU A 184 -43.23 -5.07 17.03
CA GLU A 184 -43.94 -6.24 17.58
C GLU A 184 -44.65 -5.93 18.91
N ASP A 185 -44.08 -5.02 19.74
CA ASP A 185 -44.66 -4.62 21.03
C ASP A 185 -45.68 -3.48 20.90
N ALA A 186 -45.95 -2.95 19.71
CA ALA A 186 -46.97 -1.92 19.50
C ALA A 186 -48.37 -2.55 19.67
N PRO A 187 -49.24 -2.03 20.57
CA PRO A 187 -50.58 -2.57 20.74
C PRO A 187 -51.38 -2.38 19.47
N VAL A 188 -51.96 -3.49 18.96
CA VAL A 188 -52.92 -3.47 17.87
C VAL A 188 -54.13 -2.66 18.29
N ALA A 189 -54.20 -1.42 17.89
CA ALA A 189 -55.38 -0.58 18.07
C ALA A 189 -56.40 -1.02 17.01
N GLU A 190 -57.44 -1.68 17.50
CA GLU A 190 -58.62 -2.10 16.78
C GLU A 190 -59.34 -0.92 16.10
N GLU A 191 -59.68 -1.07 14.82
CA GLU A 191 -60.44 -0.09 14.02
C GLU A 191 -61.74 0.31 14.66
N ALA A 192 -62.01 1.59 14.76
CA ALA A 192 -63.39 2.13 14.75
C ALA A 192 -63.44 3.55 14.13
N GLY A 193 -63.81 3.54 12.88
CA GLY A 193 -64.90 4.31 12.32
C GLY A 193 -64.82 5.86 12.19
N LYS A 194 -64.74 6.27 10.95
CA LYS A 194 -65.51 7.35 10.27
C LYS A 194 -65.24 8.83 10.59
N ALA A 195 -64.86 9.49 9.53
CA ALA A 195 -65.50 10.60 8.82
C ALA A 195 -65.14 12.05 9.21
N GLU A 196 -64.88 12.76 8.12
CA GLU A 196 -65.08 14.17 7.78
C GLU A 196 -64.04 15.22 8.16
N GLU A 197 -63.28 15.57 7.14
CA GLU A 197 -63.15 16.85 6.44
C GLU A 197 -63.12 18.15 7.32
N GLN A 198 -61.95 18.77 7.36
CA GLN A 198 -61.82 20.17 6.94
C GLN A 198 -60.36 20.64 6.80
N VAL A 199 -60.15 21.26 5.67
CA VAL A 199 -58.96 21.97 5.18
C VAL A 199 -58.50 23.05 6.16
N VAL A 200 -57.22 23.01 6.54
CA VAL A 200 -56.45 24.23 6.77
C VAL A 200 -55.00 23.98 6.26
N LYS A 201 -54.64 24.70 5.20
CA LYS A 201 -53.29 24.89 4.74
C LYS A 201 -52.39 25.32 5.84
N LYS A 202 -51.37 24.54 6.18
CA LYS A 202 -50.11 25.03 6.70
C LYS A 202 -49.02 24.26 6.05
N GLU A 203 -48.12 24.98 5.39
CA GLU A 203 -46.95 24.48 4.67
C GLU A 203 -46.11 23.61 5.61
N GLU A 204 -46.12 22.29 5.40
CA GLU A 204 -45.06 21.42 5.86
C GLU A 204 -44.01 21.41 4.77
N GLU A 205 -42.91 22.10 5.00
CA GLU A 205 -41.67 21.89 4.29
C GLU A 205 -41.32 20.41 4.41
N GLY A 206 -41.39 19.74 3.28
CA GLY A 206 -41.21 18.30 3.17
C GLY A 206 -39.83 17.88 3.66
N ASN A 207 -39.80 16.66 4.17
CA ASN A 207 -38.64 15.90 4.57
C ASN A 207 -37.80 15.52 3.35
N GLN A 208 -37.26 16.51 2.63
CA GLN A 208 -36.15 16.33 1.71
C GLN A 208 -34.86 16.47 2.51
N PRO A 209 -33.84 15.59 2.29
CA PRO A 209 -32.56 15.80 2.92
C PRO A 209 -32.07 17.21 2.57
N PRO A 210 -31.60 18.00 3.56
CA PRO A 210 -31.31 19.45 3.39
C PRO A 210 -30.16 19.69 2.40
N ASN A 211 -29.50 18.65 1.92
CA ASN A 211 -28.36 18.74 1.01
C ASN A 211 -28.62 17.88 -0.24
N THR A 212 -28.68 18.53 -1.40
CA THR A 212 -28.73 17.87 -2.70
C THR A 212 -27.32 17.48 -3.19
N LYS A 213 -27.23 16.74 -4.31
CA LYS A 213 -25.95 16.40 -4.96
C LYS A 213 -25.14 17.65 -5.31
N GLU A 214 -25.81 18.67 -5.84
CA GLU A 214 -25.20 19.95 -6.18
C GLU A 214 -24.66 20.63 -4.92
N LYS A 215 -25.44 20.58 -3.82
CA LYS A 215 -25.00 21.14 -2.54
C LYS A 215 -23.82 20.38 -1.94
N ALA A 216 -23.78 19.06 -2.11
CA ALA A 216 -22.66 18.25 -1.67
C ALA A 216 -21.33 18.64 -2.38
N VAL A 217 -21.39 18.92 -3.70
CA VAL A 217 -20.23 19.43 -4.46
C VAL A 217 -19.77 20.79 -3.92
N GLU A 218 -20.71 21.71 -3.63
CA GLU A 218 -20.38 23.02 -3.04
C GLU A 218 -19.74 22.88 -1.66
N LEU A 219 -20.24 21.97 -0.82
CA LEU A 219 -19.72 21.73 0.53
C LEU A 219 -18.29 21.17 0.48
N VAL A 220 -17.99 20.23 -0.44
CA VAL A 220 -16.64 19.74 -0.61
C VAL A 220 -15.71 20.83 -1.14
N ARG A 221 -16.13 21.64 -2.11
CA ARG A 221 -15.34 22.77 -2.60
C ARG A 221 -15.02 23.76 -1.48
N LYS A 222 -16.02 24.06 -0.64
CA LYS A 222 -15.84 24.93 0.53
C LYS A 222 -14.86 24.31 1.53
N TYR A 223 -14.99 23.02 1.83
CA TYR A 223 -14.10 22.28 2.72
C TYR A 223 -12.63 22.39 2.26
N LEU A 224 -12.37 22.12 0.96
CA LEU A 224 -11.02 22.23 0.38
C LEU A 224 -10.48 23.66 0.52
N THR A 225 -11.32 24.67 0.24
CA THR A 225 -10.93 26.08 0.37
C THR A 225 -10.60 26.46 1.82
N ASP A 226 -11.45 26.07 2.77
CA ASP A 226 -11.29 26.41 4.19
C ASP A 226 -10.06 25.74 4.82
N ASN A 227 -9.65 24.56 4.31
CA ASN A 227 -8.46 23.85 4.78
C ASN A 227 -7.19 24.19 3.98
N GLY A 228 -7.27 25.04 2.97
CA GLY A 228 -6.13 25.41 2.12
C GLY A 228 -5.65 24.26 1.23
N GLU A 229 -6.54 23.30 0.94
CA GLU A 229 -6.26 22.15 0.08
C GLU A 229 -6.39 22.51 -1.41
N TYR A 230 -5.77 21.73 -2.27
CA TYR A 230 -5.87 21.90 -3.72
C TYR A 230 -7.32 21.70 -4.19
N ILE A 231 -7.82 22.62 -5.03
CA ILE A 231 -9.14 22.50 -5.64
C ILE A 231 -9.00 21.96 -7.06
N PRO A 232 -9.39 20.68 -7.31
CA PRO A 232 -9.26 20.06 -8.64
C PRO A 232 -10.28 20.62 -9.63
N GLY A 233 -10.02 20.40 -10.91
CA GLY A 233 -10.89 20.84 -11.99
C GLY A 233 -12.28 20.20 -11.97
N VAL A 234 -12.40 18.98 -11.45
CA VAL A 234 -13.67 18.26 -11.32
C VAL A 234 -13.91 17.86 -9.88
N ILE A 235 -15.09 18.22 -9.37
CA ILE A 235 -15.65 17.77 -8.10
C ILE A 235 -17.04 17.26 -8.43
N ALA A 236 -17.29 15.97 -8.32
CA ALA A 236 -18.54 15.36 -8.74
C ALA A 236 -19.01 14.31 -7.74
N VAL A 237 -20.33 14.20 -7.55
CA VAL A 237 -20.90 13.07 -6.82
C VAL A 237 -20.78 11.84 -7.69
N ASP A 238 -19.95 10.88 -7.26
CA ASP A 238 -19.72 9.61 -7.94
C ASP A 238 -20.82 8.60 -7.58
N SER A 239 -21.15 8.54 -6.29
CA SER A 239 -22.17 7.63 -5.78
C SER A 239 -22.83 8.21 -4.52
N GLU A 240 -23.86 7.55 -4.00
CA GLU A 240 -24.56 7.92 -2.79
C GLU A 240 -25.14 6.70 -2.09
N ASN A 241 -25.22 6.78 -0.77
CA ASN A 241 -25.98 5.86 0.07
C ASN A 241 -27.16 6.58 0.76
N SER A 242 -27.83 5.93 1.69
CA SER A 242 -28.99 6.50 2.39
C SER A 242 -28.67 7.77 3.19
N THR A 243 -27.44 7.94 3.68
CA THR A 243 -27.02 8.99 4.60
C THR A 243 -26.02 9.96 4.01
N GLU A 244 -25.30 9.58 2.96
CA GLU A 244 -24.15 10.35 2.46
C GLU A 244 -24.08 10.35 0.94
N TYR A 245 -23.50 11.42 0.40
CA TYR A 245 -22.96 11.48 -0.95
C TYR A 245 -21.47 11.15 -0.91
N ILE A 246 -21.00 10.39 -1.87
CA ILE A 246 -19.57 10.12 -2.11
C ILE A 246 -19.13 11.03 -3.24
N VAL A 247 -18.24 11.95 -2.94
CA VAL A 247 -17.77 12.98 -3.87
C VAL A 247 -16.35 12.69 -4.27
N HIS A 248 -16.12 12.53 -5.57
CA HIS A 248 -14.80 12.33 -6.17
C HIS A 248 -14.23 13.68 -6.66
N CYS A 249 -13.00 13.94 -6.26
CA CYS A 249 -12.20 15.09 -6.63
C CYS A 249 -11.05 14.67 -7.52
N TYR A 250 -10.98 15.20 -8.77
CA TYR A 250 -9.94 14.81 -9.73
C TYR A 250 -9.72 15.87 -10.81
N ASP A 251 -8.57 15.78 -11.47
CA ASP A 251 -8.28 16.50 -12.71
C ASP A 251 -8.37 15.56 -13.91
N ASP A 252 -9.04 16.03 -14.97
CA ASP A 252 -9.09 15.32 -16.25
C ASP A 252 -7.85 15.66 -17.09
N MET A 253 -6.97 14.67 -17.24
CA MET A 253 -5.73 14.81 -18.01
C MET A 253 -5.89 14.35 -19.48
N GLY A 254 -7.14 14.10 -19.92
CA GLY A 254 -7.48 13.70 -21.29
C GLY A 254 -7.26 12.21 -21.59
N THR A 255 -6.20 11.60 -21.10
CA THR A 255 -5.90 10.16 -21.27
C THR A 255 -6.13 9.34 -19.99
N HIS A 256 -6.19 9.99 -18.85
CA HIS A 256 -6.45 9.42 -17.52
C HIS A 256 -6.94 10.53 -16.58
N THR A 257 -7.50 10.14 -15.45
CA THR A 257 -7.89 11.05 -14.38
C THR A 257 -6.83 11.03 -13.26
N ALA A 258 -6.46 12.21 -12.75
CA ALA A 258 -5.61 12.35 -11.59
C ALA A 258 -6.48 12.62 -10.36
N THR A 259 -6.75 11.59 -9.55
CA THR A 259 -7.55 11.70 -8.33
C THR A 259 -6.82 12.52 -7.28
N SER A 260 -7.48 13.56 -6.76
CA SER A 260 -6.97 14.40 -5.67
C SER A 260 -7.54 13.98 -4.32
N GLY A 261 -8.70 13.33 -4.28
CA GLY A 261 -9.32 12.85 -3.05
C GLY A 261 -10.75 12.36 -3.22
N TRP A 262 -11.24 11.74 -2.15
CA TRP A 262 -12.62 11.30 -1.99
C TRP A 262 -13.20 11.85 -0.69
N TYR A 263 -14.48 12.26 -0.69
CA TYR A 263 -15.11 12.90 0.45
C TYR A 263 -16.52 12.34 0.66
N TYR A 264 -16.85 12.08 1.91
CA TYR A 264 -18.24 11.85 2.32
C TYR A 264 -18.93 13.16 2.67
N VAL A 265 -20.16 13.36 2.21
CA VAL A 265 -21.02 14.48 2.59
C VAL A 265 -22.31 13.94 3.18
N ASN A 266 -22.50 14.13 4.48
CA ASN A 266 -23.70 13.68 5.16
C ASN A 266 -24.94 14.44 4.64
N LYS A 267 -25.94 13.71 4.18
CA LYS A 267 -27.17 14.28 3.56
C LYS A 267 -27.99 15.15 4.51
N SER A 268 -27.99 14.80 5.80
CA SER A 268 -28.79 15.51 6.81
C SER A 268 -28.07 16.73 7.38
N THR A 269 -26.76 16.61 7.65
CA THR A 269 -26.00 17.64 8.35
C THR A 269 -25.11 18.50 7.44
N GLY A 270 -24.81 18.03 6.23
CA GLY A 270 -23.84 18.66 5.32
C GLY A 270 -22.39 18.53 5.79
N LYS A 271 -22.11 17.70 6.81
CA LYS A 271 -20.75 17.48 7.28
C LYS A 271 -19.92 16.81 6.17
N VAL A 272 -18.76 17.39 5.88
CA VAL A 272 -17.77 16.84 4.95
C VAL A 272 -16.71 16.11 5.76
N THR A 273 -16.31 14.92 5.28
CA THR A 273 -15.24 14.12 5.87
C THR A 273 -14.36 13.57 4.74
N SER A 274 -13.04 13.75 4.81
CA SER A 274 -12.10 13.15 3.86
C SER A 274 -12.05 11.65 4.06
N MET A 275 -11.91 10.89 2.96
CA MET A 275 -11.70 9.44 3.01
C MET A 275 -10.23 9.07 3.25
N PHE A 276 -9.29 10.02 3.13
CA PHE A 276 -7.85 9.82 3.31
C PHE A 276 -7.24 10.98 4.09
#